data_8001faa9f6c12e8ca3e65e36e8367a16
#
_entry.id   8001faa9f6c12e8ca3e65e36e8367a16
#
_cell.length_a   1.000
_cell.length_b   1.000
_cell.length_c   1.000
_cell.angle_alpha   90.00
_cell.angle_beta   90.00
_cell.angle_gamma   90.00
#
_symmetry.space_group_name_H-M   'P 1'
#
loop_
_entity.id
_entity.type
_entity.pdbx_description
1 polymer ?
#
loop_
_entity_poly.entity_id
_entity_poly.type
_entity_poly.pdbx_seq_one_letter_code
_entity_poly.pdbx_strand_id
1 'polypeptide(L)'
;MTSSGEYTVSETARAAGISRQAYYKWLNRRLSLREQQEREVLEEIKRIEKRHQDSVGYDKMVRLLNKEGRLSYRVGIKRVSRIMKINGIRADYRQPKKDRQGAKQTYQDENLLNRQFKQEKPNQVWVTDTTEL
;
A
#
# COMPACT_ATOMS: atom_id res chain seq x y z
N MET A 1 22.50 -10.21 -17.71
CA MET A 1 22.45 -10.26 -19.19
C MET A 1 23.74 -10.77 -19.84
N THR A 2 24.63 -11.40 -19.12
CA THR A 2 25.89 -11.95 -19.66
C THR A 2 25.99 -13.47 -19.52
N SER A 3 24.89 -14.15 -19.20
CA SER A 3 24.87 -15.62 -19.05
C SER A 3 24.49 -16.36 -20.31
N SER A 4 24.24 -15.68 -21.44
CA SER A 4 23.86 -16.33 -22.72
C SER A 4 24.98 -16.45 -23.74
N GLY A 5 26.25 -16.26 -23.37
CA GLY A 5 27.40 -16.61 -24.22
C GLY A 5 27.64 -15.77 -25.48
N GLU A 6 26.78 -14.80 -25.79
CA GLU A 6 26.85 -14.05 -27.05
C GLU A 6 27.74 -12.79 -27.00
N TYR A 7 27.98 -12.22 -25.83
CA TYR A 7 28.74 -10.96 -25.70
C TYR A 7 29.79 -11.01 -24.59
N THR A 8 30.95 -10.44 -24.87
CA THR A 8 32.01 -10.32 -23.87
C THR A 8 31.71 -9.20 -22.91
N VAL A 9 32.24 -9.28 -21.66
CA VAL A 9 32.11 -8.19 -20.65
C VAL A 9 32.61 -6.85 -21.18
N SER A 10 33.62 -6.86 -22.05
CA SER A 10 34.20 -5.68 -22.67
C SER A 10 33.22 -5.00 -23.63
N GLU A 11 32.51 -5.77 -24.43
CA GLU A 11 31.49 -5.27 -25.37
C GLU A 11 30.27 -4.75 -24.64
N THR A 12 29.80 -5.48 -23.64
CA THR A 12 28.65 -5.07 -22.82
C THR A 12 28.96 -3.76 -22.06
N ALA A 13 30.14 -3.63 -21.46
CA ALA A 13 30.54 -2.43 -20.75
C ALA A 13 30.68 -1.21 -21.70
N ARG A 14 31.22 -1.43 -22.90
CA ARG A 14 31.34 -0.39 -23.93
C ARG A 14 29.97 0.06 -24.42
N ALA A 15 29.04 -0.88 -24.69
CA ALA A 15 27.68 -0.56 -25.12
C ALA A 15 26.89 0.22 -24.03
N ALA A 16 27.15 -0.07 -22.76
CA ALA A 16 26.54 0.62 -21.61
C ALA A 16 27.26 1.95 -21.25
N GLY A 17 28.35 2.33 -21.93
CA GLY A 17 29.10 3.54 -21.65
C GLY A 17 29.83 3.55 -20.29
N ILE A 18 30.12 2.37 -19.72
CA ILE A 18 30.79 2.19 -18.43
C ILE A 18 32.15 1.53 -18.57
N SER A 19 33.07 1.75 -17.62
CA SER A 19 34.36 1.06 -17.60
C SER A 19 34.18 -0.42 -17.16
N ARG A 20 35.05 -1.31 -17.63
CA ARG A 20 35.09 -2.71 -17.15
C ARG A 20 35.24 -2.80 -15.64
N GLN A 21 36.04 -1.92 -15.04
CA GLN A 21 36.22 -1.87 -13.59
C GLN A 21 34.90 -1.51 -12.86
N ALA A 22 34.15 -0.53 -13.40
CA ALA A 22 32.84 -0.17 -12.85
C ALA A 22 31.85 -1.34 -12.92
N TYR A 23 31.85 -2.10 -14.04
CA TYR A 23 31.03 -3.30 -14.19
C TYR A 23 31.35 -4.37 -13.12
N TYR A 24 32.63 -4.71 -12.95
CA TYR A 24 33.03 -5.69 -11.94
C TYR A 24 32.78 -5.20 -10.52
N LYS A 25 32.98 -3.91 -10.23
CA LYS A 25 32.65 -3.31 -8.95
C LYS A 25 31.16 -3.40 -8.65
N TRP A 26 30.30 -3.21 -9.64
CA TRP A 26 28.86 -3.40 -9.52
C TRP A 26 28.49 -4.87 -9.30
N LEU A 27 29.06 -5.78 -10.10
CA LEU A 27 28.79 -7.22 -10.01
C LEU A 27 29.17 -7.81 -8.64
N ASN A 28 30.33 -7.39 -8.11
CA ASN A 28 30.86 -7.87 -6.84
C ASN A 28 30.45 -6.99 -5.64
N ARG A 29 29.50 -6.08 -5.84
CA ARG A 29 29.05 -5.18 -4.79
C ARG A 29 28.38 -5.94 -3.66
N ARG A 30 28.96 -5.83 -2.47
CA ARG A 30 28.30 -6.29 -1.24
C ARG A 30 27.20 -5.32 -0.86
N LEU A 31 26.06 -5.82 -0.41
CA LEU A 31 24.98 -5.01 0.10
C LEU A 31 25.46 -4.23 1.33
N SER A 32 25.16 -2.95 1.37
CA SER A 32 25.39 -2.14 2.57
C SER A 32 24.52 -2.63 3.73
N LEU A 33 24.93 -2.35 4.97
CA LEU A 33 24.13 -2.67 6.16
C LEU A 33 22.71 -2.13 6.06
N ARG A 34 22.55 -0.93 5.50
CA ARG A 34 21.22 -0.33 5.29
C ARG A 34 20.37 -1.15 4.32
N GLU A 35 20.94 -1.61 3.22
CA GLU A 35 20.24 -2.43 2.22
C GLU A 35 19.87 -3.81 2.81
N GLN A 36 20.76 -4.40 3.61
CA GLN A 36 20.48 -5.65 4.33
C GLN A 36 19.30 -5.48 5.29
N GLN A 37 19.34 -4.45 6.12
CA GLN A 37 18.26 -4.13 7.04
C GLN A 37 16.93 -3.79 6.32
N GLU A 38 16.97 -3.16 5.15
CA GLU A 38 15.76 -2.89 4.36
C GLU A 38 15.14 -4.18 3.82
N ARG A 39 15.97 -5.15 3.41
CA ARG A 39 15.49 -6.49 3.02
C ARG A 39 14.87 -7.24 4.20
N GLU A 40 15.52 -7.26 5.35
CA GLU A 40 14.98 -7.89 6.56
C GLU A 40 13.61 -7.30 6.93
N VAL A 41 13.49 -5.97 6.93
CA VAL A 41 12.21 -5.30 7.20
C VAL A 41 11.16 -5.66 6.16
N LEU A 42 11.52 -5.72 4.87
CA LEU A 42 10.59 -6.10 3.80
C LEU A 42 10.10 -7.55 3.94
N GLU A 43 10.98 -8.48 4.29
CA GLU A 43 10.61 -9.88 4.52
C GLU A 43 9.62 -10.01 5.68
N GLU A 44 9.87 -9.31 6.78
CA GLU A 44 8.96 -9.28 7.93
C GLU A 44 7.61 -8.62 7.61
N ILE A 45 7.61 -7.52 6.83
CA ILE A 45 6.39 -6.89 6.33
C ILE A 45 5.57 -7.91 5.53
N LYS A 46 6.16 -8.58 4.54
CA LYS A 46 5.48 -9.59 3.72
C LYS A 46 4.92 -10.75 4.56
N ARG A 47 5.65 -11.15 5.59
CA ARG A 47 5.20 -12.20 6.50
C ARG A 47 3.97 -11.78 7.32
N ILE A 48 3.96 -10.55 7.85
CA ILE A 48 2.83 -9.99 8.59
C ILE A 48 1.63 -9.81 7.65
N GLU A 49 1.85 -9.29 6.46
CA GLU A 49 0.84 -9.06 5.44
C GLU A 49 0.12 -10.36 5.06
N LYS A 50 0.87 -11.41 4.74
CA LYS A 50 0.31 -12.74 4.46
C LYS A 50 -0.54 -13.28 5.61
N ARG A 51 -0.14 -13.05 6.88
CA ARG A 51 -0.89 -13.48 8.06
C ARG A 51 -2.20 -12.71 8.24
N HIS A 52 -2.21 -11.44 7.87
CA HIS A 52 -3.33 -10.53 8.06
C HIS A 52 -4.14 -10.26 6.77
N GLN A 53 -3.92 -11.06 5.70
CA GLN A 53 -4.67 -10.99 4.45
C GLN A 53 -4.76 -9.54 3.91
N ASP A 54 -3.61 -8.89 3.75
CA ASP A 54 -3.45 -7.55 3.18
C ASP A 54 -4.27 -6.43 3.86
N SER A 55 -4.70 -6.65 5.12
CA SER A 55 -5.53 -5.70 5.87
C SER A 55 -4.73 -4.72 6.74
N VAL A 56 -3.38 -4.73 6.67
CA VAL A 56 -2.52 -3.97 7.58
C VAL A 56 -1.94 -2.71 6.92
N GLY A 57 -2.38 -1.54 7.35
CA GLY A 57 -1.76 -0.27 6.97
C GLY A 57 -0.42 -0.02 7.68
N TYR A 58 0.37 0.91 7.17
CA TYR A 58 1.74 1.18 7.64
C TYR A 58 1.84 1.49 9.14
N ASP A 59 0.88 2.17 9.75
CA ASP A 59 0.90 2.50 11.18
C ASP A 59 0.77 1.23 12.05
N LYS A 60 -0.21 0.37 11.74
CA LYS A 60 -0.36 -0.92 12.41
C LYS A 60 0.84 -1.85 12.13
N MET A 61 1.38 -1.80 10.91
CA MET A 61 2.57 -2.57 10.52
C MET A 61 3.78 -2.22 11.39
N VAL A 62 4.05 -0.93 11.64
CA VAL A 62 5.14 -0.50 12.54
C VAL A 62 4.98 -1.07 13.94
N ARG A 63 3.76 -1.03 14.48
CA ARG A 63 3.47 -1.56 15.82
C ARG A 63 3.71 -3.07 15.88
N LEU A 64 3.27 -3.80 14.87
CA LEU A 64 3.46 -5.26 14.79
C LEU A 64 4.94 -5.63 14.66
N LEU A 65 5.69 -4.98 13.76
CA LEU A 65 7.13 -5.20 13.58
C LEU A 65 7.91 -5.01 14.89
N ASN A 66 7.62 -3.91 15.59
CA ASN A 66 8.31 -3.60 16.83
C ASN A 66 7.85 -4.46 18.03
N LYS A 67 6.59 -4.96 17.99
CA LYS A 67 6.04 -5.84 19.04
C LYS A 67 6.56 -7.27 18.93
N GLU A 68 6.66 -7.79 17.72
CA GLU A 68 7.09 -9.18 17.49
C GLU A 68 8.58 -9.39 17.78
N GLY A 69 9.39 -8.31 17.83
CA GLY A 69 10.79 -8.35 18.29
C GLY A 69 11.73 -9.21 17.45
N ARG A 70 11.35 -9.53 16.20
CA ARG A 70 12.20 -10.34 15.31
C ARG A 70 13.37 -9.56 14.72
N LEU A 71 13.20 -8.25 14.60
CA LEU A 71 14.27 -7.35 14.20
C LEU A 71 15.07 -6.95 15.45
N SER A 72 16.40 -6.97 15.36
CA SER A 72 17.30 -6.58 16.46
C SER A 72 17.27 -5.05 16.75
N TYR A 73 16.49 -4.29 15.98
CA TYR A 73 16.39 -2.84 16.07
C TYR A 73 14.95 -2.37 15.85
N ARG A 74 14.62 -1.19 16.38
CA ARG A 74 13.29 -0.56 16.16
C ARG A 74 13.19 0.06 14.79
N VAL A 75 12.01 -0.06 14.18
CA VAL A 75 11.71 0.49 12.86
C VAL A 75 10.72 1.64 12.99
N GLY A 76 11.07 2.79 12.39
CA GLY A 76 10.23 3.99 12.41
C GLY A 76 9.19 4.00 11.27
N ILE A 77 8.11 4.75 11.49
CA ILE A 77 6.96 4.86 10.57
C ILE A 77 7.35 5.32 9.16
N LYS A 78 8.23 6.32 9.05
CA LYS A 78 8.69 6.83 7.74
C LYS A 78 9.41 5.76 6.91
N ARG A 79 10.22 4.90 7.58
CA ARG A 79 10.95 3.81 6.92
C ARG A 79 9.99 2.75 6.42
N VAL A 80 9.05 2.31 7.24
CA VAL A 80 8.05 1.28 6.87
C VAL A 80 7.16 1.79 5.76
N SER A 81 6.61 3.00 5.86
CA SER A 81 5.78 3.61 4.82
C SER A 81 6.50 3.69 3.47
N ARG A 82 7.79 4.08 3.45
CA ARG A 82 8.60 4.12 2.24
C ARG A 82 8.79 2.72 1.64
N ILE A 83 9.16 1.72 2.46
CA ILE A 83 9.38 0.34 2.00
C ILE A 83 8.08 -0.23 1.43
N MET A 84 6.95 -0.08 2.11
CA MET A 84 5.64 -0.53 1.64
C MET A 84 5.27 0.14 0.31
N LYS A 85 5.44 1.47 0.22
CA LYS A 85 5.13 2.23 -1.01
C LYS A 85 5.95 1.78 -2.21
N ILE A 86 7.28 1.59 -2.05
CA ILE A 86 8.18 1.16 -3.13
C ILE A 86 7.83 -0.24 -3.62
N ASN A 87 7.39 -1.12 -2.72
CA ASN A 87 7.04 -2.51 -3.03
C ASN A 87 5.56 -2.70 -3.39
N GLY A 88 4.77 -1.63 -3.53
CA GLY A 88 3.36 -1.70 -3.91
C GLY A 88 2.44 -2.28 -2.84
N ILE A 89 2.92 -2.42 -1.60
CA ILE A 89 2.18 -3.00 -0.48
C ILE A 89 1.19 -1.98 0.07
N ARG A 90 -0.11 -2.27 0.00
CA ARG A 90 -1.20 -1.39 0.48
C ARG A 90 -2.27 -2.23 1.15
N ALA A 91 -2.87 -1.70 2.21
CA ALA A 91 -4.02 -2.35 2.84
C ALA A 91 -5.27 -2.23 1.96
N ASP A 92 -5.97 -3.34 1.74
CA ASP A 92 -7.13 -3.43 0.84
C ASP A 92 -8.30 -2.52 1.24
N TYR A 93 -8.50 -2.26 2.54
CA TYR A 93 -9.58 -1.39 3.01
C TYR A 93 -9.42 0.10 2.62
N ARG A 94 -8.25 0.50 2.09
CA ARG A 94 -7.98 1.85 1.57
C ARG A 94 -8.24 1.97 0.07
N GLN A 95 -9.16 1.25 -0.47
CA GLN A 95 -9.61 1.52 -1.84
C GLN A 95 -10.19 2.95 -1.92
N PRO A 96 -9.90 3.69 -2.99
CA PRO A 96 -10.49 5.01 -3.18
C PRO A 96 -12.01 4.87 -3.08
N LYS A 97 -12.65 5.75 -2.31
CA LYS A 97 -14.11 5.77 -2.26
C LYS A 97 -14.62 5.86 -3.69
N LYS A 98 -15.45 4.89 -4.09
CA LYS A 98 -16.15 4.96 -5.37
C LYS A 98 -16.81 6.33 -5.45
N ASP A 99 -16.60 7.04 -6.54
CA ASP A 99 -17.20 8.34 -6.73
C ASP A 99 -18.73 8.20 -6.68
N ARG A 100 -19.32 8.61 -5.55
CA ARG A 100 -20.76 8.55 -5.34
C ARG A 100 -21.48 9.70 -6.07
N GLN A 101 -20.73 10.62 -6.67
CA GLN A 101 -21.36 11.77 -7.37
C GLN A 101 -22.04 11.33 -8.65
N GLY A 102 -21.54 10.32 -9.38
CA GLY A 102 -22.21 9.76 -10.55
C GLY A 102 -23.52 9.01 -10.26
N ALA A 103 -23.67 8.46 -9.04
CA ALA A 103 -24.89 7.74 -8.64
C ALA A 103 -25.98 8.65 -8.07
N LYS A 104 -25.65 9.88 -7.69
CA LYS A 104 -26.59 10.81 -7.05
C LYS A 104 -27.55 11.52 -8.03
N GLN A 105 -27.32 11.44 -9.32
CA GLN A 105 -28.16 12.14 -10.32
C GLN A 105 -29.43 11.39 -10.71
N THR A 106 -29.62 10.12 -10.28
CA THR A 106 -30.68 9.29 -10.85
C THR A 106 -31.99 9.29 -10.07
N TYR A 107 -32.03 9.75 -8.82
CA TYR A 107 -33.26 9.82 -8.02
C TYR A 107 -33.20 10.98 -7.03
N GLN A 108 -33.57 12.17 -7.50
CA GLN A 108 -34.01 13.26 -6.62
C GLN A 108 -35.52 13.39 -6.80
N ASP A 109 -36.27 12.58 -6.05
CA ASP A 109 -37.69 12.83 -5.89
C ASP A 109 -37.90 14.15 -5.14
N GLU A 110 -38.92 14.89 -5.51
CA GLU A 110 -39.27 16.12 -4.82
C GLU A 110 -39.48 15.86 -3.33
N ASN A 111 -38.98 16.76 -2.49
CA ASN A 111 -39.17 16.65 -1.04
C ASN A 111 -40.63 16.96 -0.68
N LEU A 112 -41.47 15.94 -0.73
CA LEU A 112 -42.91 16.03 -0.45
C LEU A 112 -43.21 16.55 0.95
N LEU A 113 -42.38 16.20 1.94
CA LEU A 113 -42.57 16.58 3.33
C LEU A 113 -42.22 18.05 3.61
N ASN A 114 -41.36 18.65 2.81
CA ASN A 114 -40.90 20.04 2.88
C ASN A 114 -40.53 20.51 4.31
N ARG A 115 -39.90 19.61 5.10
CA ARG A 115 -39.51 19.77 6.53
C ARG A 115 -40.68 19.99 7.50
N GLN A 116 -41.92 19.70 7.11
CA GLN A 116 -43.11 19.80 7.99
C GLN A 116 -43.26 18.49 8.79
N PHE A 117 -42.43 18.31 9.80
CA PHE A 117 -42.44 17.09 10.66
C PHE A 117 -43.58 17.10 11.70
N LYS A 118 -44.17 18.25 12.02
CA LYS A 118 -45.30 18.35 12.94
C LYS A 118 -46.62 18.26 12.17
N GLN A 119 -47.38 17.21 12.45
CA GLN A 119 -48.66 16.95 11.86
C GLN A 119 -49.76 17.07 12.91
N GLU A 120 -50.98 17.50 12.51
CA GLU A 120 -52.11 17.70 13.42
C GLU A 120 -52.74 16.39 13.89
N LYS A 121 -52.66 15.34 13.09
CA LYS A 121 -53.23 14.02 13.37
C LYS A 121 -52.20 12.92 13.24
N PRO A 122 -52.31 11.83 14.06
CA PRO A 122 -51.43 10.67 13.91
C PRO A 122 -51.64 9.98 12.55
N ASN A 123 -50.56 9.31 12.07
CA ASN A 123 -50.56 8.53 10.81
C ASN A 123 -50.73 9.34 9.51
N GLN A 124 -50.51 10.64 9.52
CA GLN A 124 -50.54 11.46 8.31
C GLN A 124 -49.24 11.37 7.50
N VAL A 125 -48.11 11.15 8.18
CA VAL A 125 -46.81 11.00 7.56
C VAL A 125 -46.07 9.80 8.12
N TRP A 126 -45.53 8.97 7.24
CA TRP A 126 -44.65 7.85 7.59
C TRP A 126 -43.27 8.08 7.00
N VAL A 127 -42.24 7.94 7.81
CA VAL A 127 -40.84 8.07 7.39
C VAL A 127 -40.19 6.70 7.58
N THR A 128 -39.49 6.23 6.56
CA THR A 128 -38.74 4.95 6.61
C THR A 128 -37.26 5.21 6.36
N ASP A 129 -36.42 4.50 7.06
CA ASP A 129 -34.98 4.50 6.84
C ASP A 129 -34.46 3.06 6.84
N THR A 130 -33.44 2.78 6.01
CA THR A 130 -32.78 1.48 5.95
C THR A 130 -31.36 1.62 6.45
N THR A 131 -31.00 0.89 7.50
CA THR A 131 -29.64 0.83 8.01
C THR A 131 -29.00 -0.46 7.53
N GLU A 132 -27.91 -0.36 6.78
CA GLU A 132 -27.03 -1.49 6.45
C GLU A 132 -26.07 -1.72 7.61
N LEU A 133 -26.03 -2.94 8.15
CA LEU A 133 -25.11 -3.40 9.20
C LEU A 133 -23.81 -3.93 8.58
#